data_6288190e64e8c522b4664305e245eb43
#
_entry.id   6288190e64e8c522b4664305e245eb43
#
_cell.length_a   1.000
_cell.length_b   1.000
_cell.length_c   1.000
_cell.angle_alpha   90.00
_cell.angle_beta   90.00
_cell.angle_gamma   90.00
#
_symmetry.space_group_name_H-M   'P 1'
#
loop_
_entity.id
_entity.type
_entity.pdbx_description
1 polymer ?
#
loop_
_entity_poly.entity_id
_entity_poly.type
_entity_poly.pdbx_seq_one_letter_code
_entity_poly.pdbx_strand_id
1 'polypeptide(L)'
;MTMTDASAGRPKVALENASIAYGDLTVLSDVSMTLADGEFVSIVGPSGCGKSTLLKLVSGLERPSAGKIFTDGVEVVETPPKLGFMFQRDALLPWATVDGNINVGLELSNYPVEKRAERRRELIDFLQLTGFENHYPAQLSGGMRQRVSLGRLLAYEPELYLMDEPFGALDAQTKMTMGKELLRIWSTYKKSVMFVTHDIEEAVYLSNRVIVISGRPGRIMREFEVNLPYPRDFRVVRKSPEFHDLCSEIWDLVTGTPTAPTTSHERLAATA
;
A
#
# COMPACT_ATOMS: atom_id res chain seq x y z
N MET A 1 16.21 26.99 -21.96
CA MET A 1 15.55 25.94 -22.76
C MET A 1 16.25 24.63 -22.38
N THR A 2 15.88 24.10 -21.21
CA THR A 2 16.48 22.88 -20.61
C THR A 2 15.72 21.69 -21.17
N MET A 3 16.42 20.83 -21.91
CA MET A 3 15.90 19.56 -22.41
C MET A 3 15.61 18.65 -21.20
N THR A 4 14.36 18.43 -20.92
CA THR A 4 13.89 17.39 -19.99
C THR A 4 14.16 16.04 -20.62
N ASP A 5 14.89 15.21 -19.90
CA ASP A 5 15.29 13.85 -20.26
C ASP A 5 14.06 12.97 -20.57
N ALA A 6 13.91 12.59 -21.83
CA ALA A 6 12.75 11.85 -22.35
C ALA A 6 12.88 10.33 -22.18
N SER A 7 13.66 9.85 -21.17
CA SER A 7 13.87 8.42 -20.91
C SER A 7 13.10 7.86 -19.68
N ALA A 8 12.30 8.67 -19.01
CA ALA A 8 11.39 8.15 -17.98
C ALA A 8 10.20 7.45 -18.65
N GLY A 9 10.11 6.13 -18.50
CA GLY A 9 8.98 5.34 -18.97
C GLY A 9 7.64 5.92 -18.48
N ARG A 10 6.52 5.64 -19.18
CA ARG A 10 5.20 6.08 -18.74
C ARG A 10 4.93 5.59 -17.32
N PRO A 11 4.36 6.44 -16.44
CA PRO A 11 4.01 6.01 -15.10
C PRO A 11 2.93 4.92 -15.14
N LYS A 12 2.98 3.98 -14.20
CA LYS A 12 1.96 2.95 -14.01
C LYS A 12 0.61 3.56 -13.66
N VAL A 13 0.61 4.59 -12.80
CA VAL A 13 -0.56 5.38 -12.44
C VAL A 13 -0.19 6.85 -12.51
N ALA A 14 -1.08 7.69 -13.04
CA ALA A 14 -1.00 9.14 -12.95
C ALA A 14 -2.36 9.73 -12.57
N LEU A 15 -2.36 10.63 -11.60
CA LEU A 15 -3.49 11.48 -11.26
C LEU A 15 -3.15 12.91 -11.64
N GLU A 16 -4.05 13.59 -12.34
CA GLU A 16 -3.91 14.96 -12.80
C GLU A 16 -5.06 15.80 -12.23
N ASN A 17 -4.76 16.60 -11.19
CA ASN A 17 -5.70 17.50 -10.51
C ASN A 17 -7.00 16.80 -10.08
N ALA A 18 -6.90 15.54 -9.68
CA ALA A 18 -8.04 14.71 -9.35
C ALA A 18 -8.75 15.20 -8.08
N SER A 19 -10.05 15.42 -8.18
CA SER A 19 -10.91 15.83 -7.07
C SER A 19 -12.14 14.93 -7.02
N ILE A 20 -12.68 14.70 -5.81
CA ILE A 20 -13.95 13.99 -5.63
C ILE A 20 -14.74 14.61 -4.48
N ALA A 21 -16.04 14.77 -4.71
CA ALA A 21 -17.01 15.24 -3.73
C ALA A 21 -18.25 14.33 -3.74
N TYR A 22 -18.86 14.15 -2.58
CA TYR A 22 -20.15 13.48 -2.38
C TYR A 22 -21.16 14.51 -1.87
N GLY A 23 -22.03 14.97 -2.75
CA GLY A 23 -22.88 16.14 -2.48
C GLY A 23 -21.99 17.37 -2.19
N ASP A 24 -22.23 18.05 -1.07
CA ASP A 24 -21.46 19.22 -0.67
C ASP A 24 -20.12 18.89 0.00
N LEU A 25 -19.83 17.61 0.23
CA LEU A 25 -18.64 17.16 0.93
C LEU A 25 -17.49 16.85 -0.02
N THR A 26 -16.53 17.77 -0.14
CA THR A 26 -15.29 17.50 -0.85
C THR A 26 -14.38 16.58 -0.01
N VAL A 27 -14.03 15.42 -0.55
CA VAL A 27 -13.18 14.41 0.12
C VAL A 27 -11.73 14.56 -0.29
N LEU A 28 -11.46 14.66 -1.59
CA LEU A 28 -10.13 14.93 -2.16
C LEU A 28 -10.22 16.16 -3.05
N SER A 29 -9.19 17.00 -3.02
CA SER A 29 -9.13 18.23 -3.80
C SER A 29 -7.75 18.41 -4.43
N ASP A 30 -7.73 18.50 -5.75
CA ASP A 30 -6.54 18.84 -6.53
C ASP A 30 -5.35 17.92 -6.25
N VAL A 31 -5.59 16.61 -6.31
CA VAL A 31 -4.57 15.58 -6.08
C VAL A 31 -3.87 15.26 -7.39
N SER A 32 -2.55 15.53 -7.45
CA SER A 32 -1.70 15.16 -8.58
C SER A 32 -0.53 14.34 -8.08
N MET A 33 -0.38 13.11 -8.59
CA MET A 33 0.71 12.20 -8.24
C MET A 33 0.96 11.19 -9.35
N THR A 34 2.11 10.56 -9.31
CA THR A 34 2.43 9.43 -10.18
C THR A 34 2.90 8.23 -9.37
N LEU A 35 2.74 7.03 -9.94
CA LEU A 35 3.37 5.80 -9.51
C LEU A 35 4.17 5.26 -10.69
N ALA A 36 5.47 5.09 -10.53
CA ALA A 36 6.29 4.47 -11.57
C ALA A 36 6.01 2.96 -11.68
N ASP A 37 6.36 2.37 -12.83
CA ASP A 37 6.24 0.92 -12.96
C ASP A 37 7.21 0.20 -12.02
N GLY A 38 6.71 -0.79 -11.30
CA GLY A 38 7.46 -1.53 -10.28
C GLY A 38 7.75 -0.75 -9.00
N GLU A 39 7.22 0.45 -8.82
CA GLU A 39 7.39 1.26 -7.60
C GLU A 39 6.43 0.80 -6.49
N PHE A 40 6.90 0.88 -5.25
CA PHE A 40 6.09 0.71 -4.04
C PHE A 40 5.89 2.08 -3.39
N VAL A 41 4.68 2.64 -3.44
CA VAL A 41 4.32 3.91 -2.81
C VAL A 41 3.37 3.68 -1.65
N SER A 42 3.70 4.23 -0.49
CA SER A 42 2.77 4.29 0.65
C SER A 42 2.10 5.65 0.75
N ILE A 43 0.84 5.64 1.17
CA ILE A 43 0.01 6.83 1.37
C ILE A 43 -0.41 6.87 2.83
N VAL A 44 -0.01 7.92 3.53
CA VAL A 44 -0.32 8.14 4.94
C VAL A 44 -1.07 9.46 5.15
N GLY A 45 -1.78 9.58 6.26
CA GLY A 45 -2.51 10.79 6.62
C GLY A 45 -3.61 10.50 7.64
N PRO A 46 -4.29 11.53 8.19
CA PRO A 46 -5.32 11.36 9.20
C PRO A 46 -6.47 10.44 8.76
N SER A 47 -7.20 9.88 9.72
CA SER A 47 -8.39 9.09 9.43
C SER A 47 -9.45 9.94 8.73
N GLY A 48 -10.09 9.38 7.71
CA GLY A 48 -11.15 10.07 6.95
C GLY A 48 -10.66 11.15 5.97
N CYS A 49 -9.35 11.28 5.71
CA CYS A 49 -8.82 12.25 4.74
C CYS A 49 -8.99 11.83 3.26
N GLY A 50 -9.50 10.64 2.97
CA GLY A 50 -9.76 10.20 1.60
C GLY A 50 -8.79 9.17 1.01
N LYS A 51 -7.90 8.56 1.81
CA LYS A 51 -6.93 7.54 1.32
C LYS A 51 -7.60 6.37 0.60
N SER A 52 -8.61 5.78 1.21
CA SER A 52 -9.39 4.69 0.58
C SER A 52 -10.12 5.16 -0.69
N THR A 53 -10.60 6.41 -0.69
CA THR A 53 -11.24 7.03 -1.85
C THR A 53 -10.24 7.22 -2.99
N LEU A 54 -9.00 7.58 -2.67
CA LEU A 54 -7.93 7.68 -3.66
C LEU A 54 -7.67 6.34 -4.36
N LEU A 55 -7.59 5.24 -3.60
CA LEU A 55 -7.45 3.91 -4.19
C LEU A 55 -8.67 3.52 -5.06
N LYS A 56 -9.88 3.88 -4.63
CA LYS A 56 -11.10 3.64 -5.44
C LYS A 56 -11.11 4.42 -6.74
N LEU A 57 -10.61 5.66 -6.74
CA LEU A 57 -10.44 6.45 -7.96
C LEU A 57 -9.47 5.75 -8.94
N VAL A 58 -8.31 5.30 -8.45
CA VAL A 58 -7.31 4.59 -9.28
C VAL A 58 -7.87 3.26 -9.80
N SER A 59 -8.72 2.60 -9.04
CA SER A 59 -9.34 1.33 -9.46
C SER A 59 -10.52 1.48 -10.42
N GLY A 60 -11.00 2.71 -10.66
CA GLY A 60 -12.22 2.95 -11.46
C GLY A 60 -13.52 2.58 -10.76
N LEU A 61 -13.48 2.23 -9.46
CA LEU A 61 -14.69 2.00 -8.64
C LEU A 61 -15.43 3.30 -8.31
N GLU A 62 -14.71 4.41 -8.32
CA GLU A 62 -15.25 5.77 -8.18
C GLU A 62 -14.73 6.63 -9.31
N ARG A 63 -15.50 7.65 -9.71
CA ARG A 63 -15.09 8.60 -10.75
C ARG A 63 -14.73 9.94 -10.12
N PRO A 64 -13.67 10.61 -10.60
CA PRO A 64 -13.35 11.94 -10.12
C PRO A 64 -14.44 12.94 -10.54
N SER A 65 -14.74 13.91 -9.67
CA SER A 65 -15.62 15.04 -10.00
C SER A 65 -14.91 16.08 -10.87
N ALA A 66 -13.57 16.12 -10.81
CA ALA A 66 -12.71 16.95 -11.67
C ALA A 66 -11.31 16.29 -11.78
N GLY A 67 -10.58 16.67 -12.82
CA GLY A 67 -9.27 16.07 -13.13
C GLY A 67 -9.40 14.73 -13.82
N LYS A 68 -8.27 14.02 -13.97
CA LYS A 68 -8.19 12.74 -14.69
C LYS A 68 -7.27 11.75 -13.98
N ILE A 69 -7.50 10.48 -14.25
CA ILE A 69 -6.69 9.38 -13.72
C ILE A 69 -6.32 8.48 -14.89
N PHE A 70 -5.06 8.06 -14.92
CA PHE A 70 -4.54 7.19 -15.96
C PHE A 70 -3.85 5.98 -15.34
N THR A 71 -3.99 4.83 -15.97
CA THR A 71 -3.24 3.61 -15.69
C THR A 71 -2.61 3.13 -17.00
N ASP A 72 -1.29 2.91 -16.99
CA ASP A 72 -0.51 2.59 -18.21
C ASP A 72 -0.74 3.61 -19.35
N GLY A 73 -1.04 4.87 -19.01
CA GLY A 73 -1.32 5.96 -19.95
C GLY A 73 -2.72 5.92 -20.57
N VAL A 74 -3.60 5.03 -20.11
CA VAL A 74 -5.02 4.95 -20.51
C VAL A 74 -5.88 5.60 -19.42
N GLU A 75 -6.79 6.50 -19.80
CA GLU A 75 -7.70 7.14 -18.86
C GLU A 75 -8.62 6.10 -18.19
N VAL A 76 -8.70 6.14 -16.86
CA VAL A 76 -9.49 5.20 -16.05
C VAL A 76 -10.95 5.62 -16.09
N VAL A 77 -11.75 4.96 -16.92
CA VAL A 77 -13.22 5.08 -16.99
C VAL A 77 -13.92 3.84 -16.46
N GLU A 78 -13.22 2.71 -16.45
CA GLU A 78 -13.62 1.41 -15.91
C GLU A 78 -12.45 0.80 -15.16
N THR A 79 -12.68 -0.30 -14.43
CA THR A 79 -11.61 -0.98 -13.69
C THR A 79 -10.51 -1.45 -14.66
N PRO A 80 -9.25 -0.97 -14.47
CA PRO A 80 -8.14 -1.39 -15.31
C PRO A 80 -7.90 -2.91 -15.25
N PRO A 81 -7.50 -3.54 -16.35
CA PRO A 81 -7.14 -4.95 -16.34
C PRO A 81 -5.93 -5.21 -15.46
N LYS A 82 -5.83 -6.43 -14.90
CA LYS A 82 -4.71 -6.85 -14.05
C LYS A 82 -4.46 -5.95 -12.83
N LEU A 83 -5.50 -5.32 -12.32
CA LEU A 83 -5.51 -4.59 -11.06
C LEU A 83 -6.04 -5.51 -9.96
N GLY A 84 -5.32 -5.58 -8.84
CA GLY A 84 -5.77 -6.26 -7.64
C GLY A 84 -6.07 -5.27 -6.53
N PHE A 85 -7.25 -5.35 -5.93
CA PHE A 85 -7.68 -4.48 -4.85
C PHE A 85 -7.89 -5.28 -3.56
N MET A 86 -7.19 -4.89 -2.50
CA MET A 86 -7.44 -5.35 -1.14
C MET A 86 -8.13 -4.25 -0.36
N PHE A 87 -9.40 -4.47 -0.03
CA PHE A 87 -10.21 -3.53 0.74
C PHE A 87 -9.85 -3.58 2.23
N GLN A 88 -10.07 -2.48 2.93
CA GLN A 88 -9.93 -2.40 4.39
C GLN A 88 -10.79 -3.45 5.12
N ARG A 89 -11.99 -3.73 4.61
CA ARG A 89 -12.79 -4.89 5.02
C ARG A 89 -12.38 -6.09 4.18
N ASP A 90 -12.30 -7.25 4.80
CA ASP A 90 -11.74 -8.47 4.20
C ASP A 90 -12.42 -8.95 2.90
N ALA A 91 -13.66 -8.54 2.63
CA ALA A 91 -14.42 -8.83 1.41
C ALA A 91 -14.28 -10.29 0.90
N LEU A 92 -14.20 -11.25 1.82
CA LEU A 92 -14.12 -12.67 1.50
C LEU A 92 -15.45 -13.20 0.98
N LEU A 93 -15.39 -14.25 0.17
CA LEU A 93 -16.56 -15.01 -0.25
C LEU A 93 -17.06 -15.83 0.95
N PRO A 94 -18.20 -15.50 1.56
CA PRO A 94 -18.64 -16.12 2.81
C PRO A 94 -19.01 -17.60 2.66
N TRP A 95 -19.29 -18.04 1.43
CA TRP A 95 -19.62 -19.43 1.08
C TRP A 95 -18.40 -20.27 0.69
N ALA A 96 -17.22 -19.68 0.58
CA ALA A 96 -15.98 -20.36 0.23
C ALA A 96 -15.08 -20.49 1.48
N THR A 97 -14.37 -21.60 1.57
CA THR A 97 -13.36 -21.85 2.61
C THR A 97 -12.13 -20.96 2.39
N VAL A 98 -11.12 -21.05 3.28
CA VAL A 98 -9.80 -20.41 3.09
C VAL A 98 -9.20 -20.86 1.76
N ASP A 99 -9.12 -22.16 1.51
CA ASP A 99 -8.58 -22.73 0.26
C ASP A 99 -9.39 -22.24 -0.95
N GLY A 100 -10.73 -22.25 -0.86
CA GLY A 100 -11.61 -21.77 -1.92
C GLY A 100 -11.43 -20.28 -2.23
N ASN A 101 -11.32 -19.42 -1.21
CA ASN A 101 -11.08 -17.98 -1.39
C ASN A 101 -9.74 -17.71 -2.11
N ILE A 102 -8.67 -18.43 -1.74
CA ILE A 102 -7.36 -18.29 -2.41
C ILE A 102 -7.43 -18.85 -3.83
N ASN A 103 -8.12 -19.96 -4.05
CA ASN A 103 -8.26 -20.58 -5.36
C ASN A 103 -8.93 -19.66 -6.40
N VAL A 104 -9.88 -18.82 -5.98
CA VAL A 104 -10.49 -17.82 -6.88
C VAL A 104 -9.45 -16.89 -7.49
N GLY A 105 -8.43 -16.47 -6.73
CA GLY A 105 -7.32 -15.67 -7.27
C GLY A 105 -6.56 -16.41 -8.38
N LEU A 106 -6.28 -17.69 -8.17
CA LEU A 106 -5.60 -18.54 -9.18
C LEU A 106 -6.47 -18.78 -10.42
N GLU A 107 -7.78 -18.86 -10.25
CA GLU A 107 -8.72 -18.99 -11.38
C GLU A 107 -8.75 -17.73 -12.23
N LEU A 108 -8.84 -16.56 -11.59
CA LEU A 108 -8.89 -15.27 -12.26
C LEU A 108 -7.57 -14.92 -12.96
N SER A 109 -6.42 -15.37 -12.45
CA SER A 109 -5.12 -15.22 -13.10
C SER A 109 -4.86 -16.25 -14.22
N ASN A 110 -5.79 -17.17 -14.47
CA ASN A 110 -5.61 -18.32 -15.37
C ASN A 110 -4.38 -19.17 -15.00
N TYR A 111 -4.07 -19.29 -13.70
CA TYR A 111 -2.95 -20.12 -13.24
C TYR A 111 -3.15 -21.58 -13.67
N PRO A 112 -2.10 -22.29 -14.10
CA PRO A 112 -2.20 -23.66 -14.58
C PRO A 112 -2.90 -24.59 -13.58
N VAL A 113 -3.95 -25.29 -14.02
CA VAL A 113 -4.83 -26.08 -13.14
C VAL A 113 -4.05 -27.14 -12.36
N GLU A 114 -3.10 -27.79 -13.01
CA GLU A 114 -2.25 -28.84 -12.43
C GLU A 114 -1.31 -28.32 -11.32
N LYS A 115 -1.01 -27.02 -11.30
CA LYS A 115 -0.14 -26.38 -10.30
C LYS A 115 -0.92 -25.65 -9.20
N ARG A 116 -2.24 -25.49 -9.33
CA ARG A 116 -3.05 -24.70 -8.36
C ARG A 116 -3.00 -25.28 -6.96
N ALA A 117 -3.04 -26.63 -6.83
CA ALA A 117 -3.03 -27.27 -5.51
C ALA A 117 -1.71 -27.04 -4.77
N GLU A 118 -0.58 -27.06 -5.47
CA GLU A 118 0.72 -26.73 -4.91
C GLU A 118 0.80 -25.26 -4.51
N ARG A 119 0.42 -24.36 -5.41
CA ARG A 119 0.44 -22.91 -5.17
C ARG A 119 -0.46 -22.48 -4.00
N ARG A 120 -1.65 -23.08 -3.84
CA ARG A 120 -2.50 -22.84 -2.68
C ARG A 120 -1.82 -23.24 -1.37
N ARG A 121 -1.20 -24.42 -1.33
CA ARG A 121 -0.47 -24.88 -0.13
C ARG A 121 0.66 -23.93 0.23
N GLU A 122 1.46 -23.49 -0.73
CA GLU A 122 2.50 -22.49 -0.52
C GLU A 122 1.95 -21.18 0.08
N LEU A 123 0.87 -20.66 -0.49
CA LEU A 123 0.24 -19.43 -0.01
C LEU A 123 -0.37 -19.61 1.37
N ILE A 124 -1.04 -20.73 1.66
CA ILE A 124 -1.63 -21.02 2.96
C ILE A 124 -0.56 -21.13 4.04
N ASP A 125 0.53 -21.84 3.76
CA ASP A 125 1.67 -21.95 4.68
C ASP A 125 2.33 -20.60 4.90
N PHE A 126 2.61 -19.88 3.83
CA PHE A 126 3.14 -18.52 3.85
C PHE A 126 2.31 -17.59 4.74
N LEU A 127 0.99 -17.64 4.63
CA LEU A 127 0.04 -16.83 5.40
C LEU A 127 -0.18 -17.35 6.82
N GLN A 128 0.51 -18.43 7.22
CA GLN A 128 0.31 -19.08 8.52
C GLN A 128 -1.15 -19.48 8.78
N LEU A 129 -1.77 -20.06 7.75
CA LEU A 129 -3.16 -20.54 7.76
C LEU A 129 -3.26 -22.06 7.65
N THR A 130 -2.13 -22.76 7.78
CA THR A 130 -2.06 -24.21 7.79
C THR A 130 -2.93 -24.77 8.92
N GLY A 131 -3.79 -25.74 8.60
CA GLY A 131 -4.80 -26.30 9.49
C GLY A 131 -6.15 -25.61 9.45
N PHE A 132 -6.27 -24.47 8.73
CA PHE A 132 -7.51 -23.71 8.55
C PHE A 132 -8.06 -23.75 7.13
N GLU A 133 -7.52 -24.60 6.26
CA GLU A 133 -7.83 -24.67 4.82
C GLU A 133 -9.32 -24.79 4.55
N ASN A 134 -10.01 -25.60 5.36
CA ASN A 134 -11.42 -25.92 5.22
C ASN A 134 -12.36 -25.02 6.06
N HIS A 135 -11.82 -24.01 6.76
CA HIS A 135 -12.63 -23.09 7.55
C HIS A 135 -13.26 -22.01 6.66
N TYR A 136 -14.48 -21.63 6.98
CA TYR A 136 -15.21 -20.53 6.37
C TYR A 136 -14.87 -19.19 7.06
N PRO A 137 -15.04 -18.04 6.38
CA PRO A 137 -14.72 -16.73 6.95
C PRO A 137 -15.35 -16.47 8.33
N ALA A 138 -16.56 -16.95 8.58
CA ALA A 138 -17.25 -16.79 9.87
C ALA A 138 -16.56 -17.52 11.03
N GLN A 139 -15.69 -18.48 10.75
CA GLN A 139 -14.95 -19.27 11.74
C GLN A 139 -13.55 -18.73 12.04
N LEU A 140 -13.15 -17.64 11.35
CA LEU A 140 -11.82 -17.07 11.42
C LEU A 140 -11.79 -15.79 12.26
N SER A 141 -10.65 -15.52 12.90
CA SER A 141 -10.39 -14.21 13.51
C SER A 141 -10.28 -13.11 12.44
N GLY A 142 -10.41 -11.83 12.82
CA GLY A 142 -10.24 -10.70 11.90
C GLY A 142 -8.89 -10.71 11.17
N GLY A 143 -7.80 -10.95 11.90
CA GLY A 143 -6.47 -11.07 11.33
C GLY A 143 -6.32 -12.27 10.38
N MET A 144 -6.95 -13.41 10.68
CA MET A 144 -6.96 -14.55 9.75
C MET A 144 -7.71 -14.23 8.46
N ARG A 145 -8.89 -13.60 8.54
CA ARG A 145 -9.62 -13.17 7.35
C ARG A 145 -8.81 -12.20 6.50
N GLN A 146 -8.10 -11.26 7.14
CA GLN A 146 -7.23 -10.32 6.43
C GLN A 146 -6.09 -11.04 5.68
N ARG A 147 -5.47 -12.05 6.32
CA ARG A 147 -4.46 -12.92 5.66
C ARG A 147 -5.03 -13.72 4.49
N VAL A 148 -6.26 -14.23 4.59
CA VAL A 148 -6.94 -14.91 3.45
C VAL A 148 -7.18 -13.94 2.31
N SER A 149 -7.61 -12.71 2.59
CA SER A 149 -7.79 -11.66 1.59
C SER A 149 -6.48 -11.32 0.86
N LEU A 150 -5.38 -11.20 1.61
CA LEU A 150 -4.05 -11.03 1.05
C LEU A 150 -3.65 -12.24 0.17
N GLY A 151 -3.92 -13.46 0.64
CA GLY A 151 -3.65 -14.68 -0.12
C GLY A 151 -4.38 -14.74 -1.46
N ARG A 152 -5.65 -14.34 -1.48
CA ARG A 152 -6.42 -14.23 -2.72
C ARG A 152 -5.83 -13.20 -3.68
N LEU A 153 -5.40 -12.05 -3.15
CA LEU A 153 -4.74 -11.01 -3.94
C LEU A 153 -3.40 -11.50 -4.52
N LEU A 154 -2.57 -12.15 -3.71
CA LEU A 154 -1.28 -12.70 -4.15
C LEU A 154 -1.46 -13.86 -5.15
N ALA A 155 -2.52 -14.66 -5.02
CA ALA A 155 -2.86 -15.71 -5.97
C ALA A 155 -3.30 -15.16 -7.34
N TYR A 156 -3.91 -13.97 -7.36
CA TYR A 156 -4.32 -13.30 -8.58
C TYR A 156 -3.12 -12.76 -9.39
N GLU A 157 -2.01 -12.42 -8.73
CA GLU A 157 -0.77 -11.89 -9.32
C GLU A 157 -0.99 -10.68 -10.25
N PRO A 158 -1.65 -9.61 -9.80
CA PRO A 158 -1.90 -8.43 -10.63
C PRO A 158 -0.62 -7.67 -11.01
N GLU A 159 -0.73 -6.74 -11.96
CA GLU A 159 0.35 -5.81 -12.32
C GLU A 159 0.36 -4.58 -11.40
N LEU A 160 -0.79 -4.19 -10.88
CA LEU A 160 -0.98 -3.09 -9.94
C LEU A 160 -1.73 -3.59 -8.70
N TYR A 161 -1.10 -3.48 -7.54
CA TYR A 161 -1.67 -3.78 -6.24
C TYR A 161 -2.18 -2.51 -5.57
N LEU A 162 -3.45 -2.46 -5.23
CA LEU A 162 -4.06 -1.42 -4.40
C LEU A 162 -4.42 -2.03 -3.05
N MET A 163 -3.77 -1.60 -1.99
CA MET A 163 -3.92 -2.19 -0.67
C MET A 163 -4.38 -1.13 0.34
N ASP A 164 -5.59 -1.30 0.87
CA ASP A 164 -6.21 -0.40 1.84
C ASP A 164 -6.09 -0.97 3.26
N GLU A 165 -5.14 -0.48 4.04
CA GLU A 165 -4.81 -0.93 5.40
C GLU A 165 -4.67 -2.46 5.54
N PRO A 166 -3.85 -3.13 4.70
CA PRO A 166 -3.84 -4.60 4.59
C PRO A 166 -3.39 -5.31 5.87
N PHE A 167 -2.77 -4.61 6.81
CA PHE A 167 -2.28 -5.17 8.06
C PHE A 167 -2.99 -4.61 9.31
N GLY A 168 -4.06 -3.81 9.12
CA GLY A 168 -4.74 -3.09 10.20
C GLY A 168 -5.28 -3.97 11.34
N ALA A 169 -5.73 -5.20 11.04
CA ALA A 169 -6.26 -6.14 12.03
C ALA A 169 -5.24 -7.17 12.54
N LEU A 170 -3.94 -7.02 12.18
CA LEU A 170 -2.89 -7.95 12.60
C LEU A 170 -2.18 -7.45 13.87
N ASP A 171 -1.74 -8.39 14.69
CA ASP A 171 -0.82 -8.09 15.78
C ASP A 171 0.58 -7.71 15.27
N ALA A 172 1.38 -7.06 16.11
CA ALA A 172 2.68 -6.51 15.72
C ALA A 172 3.66 -7.56 15.15
N GLN A 173 3.67 -8.79 15.70
CA GLN A 173 4.56 -9.85 15.23
C GLN A 173 4.13 -10.35 13.84
N THR A 174 2.84 -10.55 13.65
CA THR A 174 2.25 -10.96 12.36
C THR A 174 2.46 -9.87 11.31
N LYS A 175 2.26 -8.57 11.64
CA LYS A 175 2.55 -7.44 10.74
C LYS A 175 3.99 -7.48 10.23
N MET A 176 4.97 -7.64 11.13
CA MET A 176 6.38 -7.73 10.76
C MET A 176 6.66 -8.89 9.80
N THR A 177 6.10 -10.06 10.07
CA THR A 177 6.27 -11.25 9.22
C THR A 177 5.65 -11.01 7.84
N MET A 178 4.41 -10.53 7.78
CA MET A 178 3.71 -10.25 6.52
C MET A 178 4.39 -9.13 5.72
N GLY A 179 4.85 -8.06 6.40
CA GLY A 179 5.58 -6.96 5.75
C GLY A 179 6.90 -7.41 5.12
N LYS A 180 7.68 -8.24 5.83
CA LYS A 180 8.92 -8.82 5.31
C LYS A 180 8.66 -9.65 4.04
N GLU A 181 7.61 -10.46 4.05
CA GLU A 181 7.27 -11.32 2.94
C GLU A 181 6.66 -10.53 1.76
N LEU A 182 5.86 -9.51 2.03
CA LEU A 182 5.38 -8.60 0.99
C LEU A 182 6.55 -7.94 0.26
N LEU A 183 7.56 -7.47 1.01
CA LEU A 183 8.79 -6.93 0.43
C LEU A 183 9.57 -7.98 -0.37
N ARG A 184 9.64 -9.22 0.10
CA ARG A 184 10.31 -10.30 -0.63
C ARG A 184 9.62 -10.56 -1.98
N ILE A 185 8.29 -10.66 -1.97
CA ILE A 185 7.49 -10.83 -3.19
C ILE A 185 7.69 -9.62 -4.11
N TRP A 186 7.54 -8.42 -3.58
CA TRP A 186 7.70 -7.20 -4.36
C TRP A 186 9.12 -7.09 -4.96
N SER A 187 10.18 -7.37 -4.18
CA SER A 187 11.55 -7.29 -4.66
C SER A 187 11.86 -8.30 -5.77
N THR A 188 11.16 -9.43 -5.78
CA THR A 188 11.31 -10.49 -6.80
C THR A 188 10.59 -10.14 -8.09
N TYR A 189 9.33 -9.69 -7.99
CA TYR A 189 8.46 -9.50 -9.16
C TYR A 189 8.36 -8.05 -9.63
N LYS A 190 8.79 -7.10 -8.81
CA LYS A 190 8.78 -5.65 -9.13
C LYS A 190 7.44 -5.16 -9.67
N LYS A 191 6.34 -5.60 -9.07
CA LYS A 191 5.01 -5.11 -9.41
C LYS A 191 4.76 -3.76 -8.75
N SER A 192 3.89 -2.96 -9.34
CA SER A 192 3.53 -1.64 -8.80
C SER A 192 2.57 -1.77 -7.63
N VAL A 193 2.82 -1.02 -6.55
CA VAL A 193 2.03 -1.09 -5.31
C VAL A 193 1.65 0.31 -4.82
N MET A 194 0.36 0.55 -4.61
CA MET A 194 -0.16 1.66 -3.80
C MET A 194 -0.68 1.09 -2.49
N PHE A 195 -0.08 1.50 -1.39
CA PHE A 195 -0.29 0.96 -0.06
C PHE A 195 -0.80 2.04 0.88
N VAL A 196 -2.01 1.93 1.34
CA VAL A 196 -2.59 2.84 2.33
C VAL A 196 -2.41 2.27 3.72
N THR A 197 -1.85 3.05 4.62
CA THR A 197 -1.72 2.71 6.04
C THR A 197 -1.80 3.97 6.91
N HIS A 198 -2.12 3.77 8.19
CA HIS A 198 -1.97 4.79 9.22
C HIS A 198 -0.69 4.59 10.06
N ASP A 199 0.06 3.53 9.81
CA ASP A 199 1.30 3.18 10.50
C ASP A 199 2.50 3.72 9.70
N ILE A 200 3.16 4.76 10.25
CA ILE A 200 4.26 5.45 9.58
C ILE A 200 5.50 4.57 9.47
N GLU A 201 5.80 3.78 10.51
CA GLU A 201 6.94 2.85 10.47
C GLU A 201 6.73 1.80 9.35
N GLU A 202 5.51 1.31 9.19
CA GLU A 202 5.14 0.39 8.11
C GLU A 202 5.31 1.03 6.73
N ALA A 203 4.84 2.27 6.56
CA ALA A 203 4.98 3.01 5.30
C ALA A 203 6.45 3.21 4.91
N VAL A 204 7.28 3.68 5.83
CA VAL A 204 8.72 3.89 5.59
C VAL A 204 9.46 2.57 5.37
N TYR A 205 9.11 1.51 6.12
CA TYR A 205 9.74 0.21 5.97
C TYR A 205 9.48 -0.43 4.60
N LEU A 206 8.26 -0.33 4.07
CA LEU A 206 7.84 -1.08 2.88
C LEU A 206 8.15 -0.34 1.57
N SER A 207 8.05 0.98 1.53
CA SER A 207 7.95 1.71 0.26
C SER A 207 9.25 2.35 -0.22
N ASN A 208 9.28 2.69 -1.50
CA ASN A 208 10.29 3.55 -2.12
C ASN A 208 9.99 5.01 -1.85
N ARG A 209 8.69 5.36 -1.72
CA ARG A 209 8.23 6.72 -1.51
C ARG A 209 7.01 6.73 -0.62
N VAL A 210 6.91 7.69 0.27
CA VAL A 210 5.76 7.93 1.15
C VAL A 210 5.13 9.26 0.78
N ILE A 211 3.82 9.23 0.52
CA ILE A 211 3.01 10.41 0.22
C ILE A 211 2.16 10.73 1.44
N VAL A 212 2.28 11.95 1.95
CA VAL A 212 1.49 12.46 3.09
C VAL A 212 0.31 13.26 2.55
N ILE A 213 -0.90 12.86 2.96
CA ILE A 213 -2.16 13.56 2.62
C ILE A 213 -2.67 14.32 3.84
N SER A 214 -3.11 15.57 3.62
CA SER A 214 -3.72 16.44 4.64
C SER A 214 -5.04 15.87 5.18
N GLY A 215 -5.56 16.49 6.24
CA GLY A 215 -6.95 16.35 6.65
C GLY A 215 -7.92 16.79 5.55
N ARG A 216 -9.22 16.54 5.78
CA ARG A 216 -10.27 16.82 4.78
C ARG A 216 -10.42 18.31 4.46
N PRO A 217 -10.49 18.70 3.16
CA PRO A 217 -10.31 17.87 1.98
C PRO A 217 -8.86 17.40 1.84
N GLY A 218 -8.69 16.11 1.51
CA GLY A 218 -7.36 15.54 1.34
C GLY A 218 -6.62 16.17 0.16
N ARG A 219 -5.40 16.63 0.41
CA ARG A 219 -4.44 17.18 -0.58
C ARG A 219 -3.08 16.58 -0.30
N ILE A 220 -2.25 16.42 -1.31
CA ILE A 220 -0.86 16.04 -1.09
C ILE A 220 -0.16 17.19 -0.37
N MET A 221 0.40 16.89 0.79
CA MET A 221 1.20 17.84 1.57
C MET A 221 2.68 17.75 1.17
N ARG A 222 3.20 16.54 1.13
CA ARG A 222 4.62 16.28 0.80
C ARG A 222 4.80 14.82 0.39
N GLU A 223 5.82 14.60 -0.44
CA GLU A 223 6.33 13.29 -0.82
C GLU A 223 7.74 13.11 -0.26
N PHE A 224 8.03 11.93 0.26
CA PHE A 224 9.31 11.55 0.84
C PHE A 224 9.89 10.37 0.08
N GLU A 225 11.09 10.52 -0.42
CA GLU A 225 11.87 9.40 -0.95
C GLU A 225 12.43 8.58 0.20
N VAL A 226 12.33 7.26 0.11
CA VAL A 226 12.83 6.33 1.12
C VAL A 226 14.08 5.62 0.57
N ASN A 227 15.24 6.22 0.81
CA ASN A 227 16.54 5.75 0.31
C ASN A 227 17.17 4.67 1.21
N LEU A 228 16.35 3.80 1.80
CA LEU A 228 16.82 2.66 2.60
C LEU A 228 17.15 1.48 1.68
N PRO A 229 18.33 0.85 1.84
CA PRO A 229 18.76 -0.22 0.95
C PRO A 229 17.91 -1.50 1.08
N TYR A 230 17.77 -2.24 -0.01
CA TYR A 230 17.18 -3.57 -0.03
C TYR A 230 18.29 -4.66 -0.06
N PRO A 231 18.07 -5.85 0.52
CA PRO A 231 16.87 -6.27 1.26
C PRO A 231 16.77 -5.59 2.63
N ARG A 232 15.56 -5.19 3.01
CA ARG A 232 15.32 -4.55 4.32
C ARG A 232 15.00 -5.61 5.37
N ASP A 233 15.79 -5.66 6.44
CA ASP A 233 15.41 -6.31 7.69
C ASP A 233 14.89 -5.26 8.65
N PHE A 234 13.62 -5.38 9.09
CA PHE A 234 12.98 -4.40 9.96
C PHE A 234 13.76 -4.12 11.24
N ARG A 235 14.38 -5.18 11.84
CA ARG A 235 15.16 -5.05 13.08
C ARG A 235 16.41 -4.22 12.90
N VAL A 236 16.98 -4.21 11.68
CA VAL A 236 18.17 -3.43 11.33
C VAL A 236 17.75 -2.03 10.92
N VAL A 237 16.82 -1.91 9.99
CA VAL A 237 16.33 -0.65 9.43
C VAL A 237 15.77 0.27 10.53
N ARG A 238 14.99 -0.29 11.46
CA ARG A 238 14.42 0.45 12.59
C ARG A 238 15.47 1.07 13.53
N LYS A 239 16.74 0.67 13.45
CA LYS A 239 17.80 1.23 14.26
C LYS A 239 18.60 2.33 13.54
N SER A 240 18.33 2.56 12.26
CA SER A 240 19.04 3.56 11.49
C SER A 240 18.52 4.97 11.77
N PRO A 241 19.41 5.98 11.84
CA PRO A 241 19.00 7.37 11.99
C PRO A 241 18.05 7.81 10.87
N GLU A 242 18.33 7.42 9.63
CA GLU A 242 17.54 7.79 8.44
C GLU A 242 16.08 7.32 8.55
N PHE A 243 15.85 6.13 9.11
CA PHE A 243 14.50 5.62 9.36
C PHE A 243 13.78 6.47 10.41
N HIS A 244 14.46 6.79 11.51
CA HIS A 244 13.88 7.61 12.58
C HIS A 244 13.56 9.03 12.12
N ASP A 245 14.48 9.65 11.38
CA ASP A 245 14.30 11.00 10.87
C ASP A 245 13.11 11.07 9.93
N LEU A 246 12.99 10.14 8.97
CA LEU A 246 11.85 10.04 8.08
C LEU A 246 10.52 9.84 8.84
N CYS A 247 10.48 8.91 9.80
CA CYS A 247 9.29 8.66 10.60
C CYS A 247 8.89 9.91 11.39
N SER A 248 9.84 10.63 11.96
CA SER A 248 9.61 11.85 12.72
C SER A 248 9.07 12.98 11.83
N GLU A 249 9.69 13.25 10.68
CA GLU A 249 9.22 14.28 9.75
C GLU A 249 7.78 13.98 9.23
N ILE A 250 7.51 12.72 8.91
CA ILE A 250 6.17 12.30 8.46
C ILE A 250 5.17 12.46 9.59
N TRP A 251 5.53 12.05 10.81
CA TRP A 251 4.68 12.20 12.00
C TRP A 251 4.27 13.64 12.24
N ASP A 252 5.23 14.57 12.17
CA ASP A 252 5.00 16.00 12.37
C ASP A 252 3.99 16.56 11.37
N LEU A 253 4.11 16.17 10.10
CA LEU A 253 3.17 16.57 9.07
C LEU A 253 1.77 15.99 9.30
N VAL A 254 1.67 14.73 9.70
CA VAL A 254 0.38 14.06 9.92
C VAL A 254 -0.33 14.60 11.14
N THR A 255 0.42 14.95 12.21
CA THR A 255 -0.15 15.44 13.48
C THR A 255 -0.27 16.96 13.55
N GLY A 256 0.38 17.68 12.65
CA GLY A 256 0.45 19.17 12.69
C GLY A 256 1.27 19.70 13.87
N THR A 257 2.10 18.88 14.49
CA THR A 257 2.94 19.25 15.65
C THR A 257 4.40 19.25 15.22
N PRO A 258 5.08 20.40 15.08
CA PRO A 258 6.51 20.41 14.80
C PRO A 258 7.28 19.78 15.96
N THR A 259 8.05 18.70 15.72
CA THR A 259 9.09 18.28 16.65
C THR A 259 10.16 19.35 16.67
N ALA A 260 10.55 19.78 17.88
CA ALA A 260 11.71 20.65 18.03
C ALA A 260 12.93 19.97 17.39
N PRO A 261 13.78 20.71 16.64
CA PRO A 261 14.96 20.14 16.01
C PRO A 261 15.82 19.48 17.09
N THR A 262 16.12 18.21 16.91
CA THR A 262 17.06 17.48 17.76
C THR A 262 18.46 18.04 17.48
N THR A 263 18.84 19.10 18.18
CA THR A 263 20.19 19.68 18.18
C THR A 263 21.13 18.71 18.89
N SER A 264 21.63 17.73 18.15
CA SER A 264 22.76 16.89 18.59
C SER A 264 24.11 17.52 18.21
N HIS A 265 24.35 18.78 18.56
CA HIS A 265 25.70 19.40 18.50
C HIS A 265 25.84 20.64 19.38
N GLU A 266 25.41 20.59 20.67
CA GLU A 266 25.81 21.61 21.63
C GLU A 266 25.96 21.04 23.06
N ARG A 267 26.85 20.07 23.25
CA ARG A 267 27.36 19.70 24.60
C ARG A 267 28.81 19.36 24.54
N LEU A 268 29.65 20.31 24.11
CA LEU A 268 31.13 20.22 24.30
C LEU A 268 31.79 21.60 24.28
N ALA A 269 31.20 22.62 24.91
CA ALA A 269 31.90 23.90 25.10
C ALA A 269 31.34 24.67 26.31
N ALA A 270 31.29 24.04 27.48
CA ALA A 270 31.03 24.73 28.73
C ALA A 270 31.67 23.98 29.90
N THR A 271 32.99 23.74 29.82
CA THR A 271 33.89 23.48 30.98
C THR A 271 35.31 23.72 30.50
N ALA A 272 35.72 24.98 30.54
CA ALA A 272 37.11 25.43 30.67
C ALA A 272 37.12 26.73 31.48
#